data_3d8524240700892de6ab025fa25571fe
#
_entry.id   3d8524240700892de6ab025fa25571fe
#
_cell.length_a   1.000
_cell.length_b   1.000
_cell.length_c   1.000
_cell.angle_alpha   90.00
_cell.angle_beta   90.00
_cell.angle_gamma   90.00
#
_symmetry.space_group_name_H-M   'P 1'
#
loop_
_entity.id
_entity.type
_entity.pdbx_description
1 polymer ?
#
loop_
_entity_poly.entity_id
_entity_poly.type
_entity_poly.pdbx_seq_one_letter_code
_entity_poly.pdbx_strand_id
1 'polypeptide(L)'
;RRLQGVNILFPGGTQSLSFDKDLAQKEKIQIRPLTQAAEEFWGETSYAPNQAEGVRYDDGIDHGQPVIIAALADRDGVEDDRVNVQTSRLIVVGSSQFAYNTSISQPGLDLLIGCIHYLIDQGNLSGITAKNTVRFALQITDLQLSQLALVVMVAMPATAAMLGLIVWWRRRS
;
A
#
# COMPACT_ATOMS: atom_id res chain seq x y z
N ARG A 1 -2.08 11.47 8.84
CA ARG A 1 -1.44 12.35 7.81
C ARG A 1 -0.44 11.63 6.89
N ARG A 2 0.06 10.42 7.24
CA ARG A 2 1.13 9.74 6.47
C ARG A 2 0.67 9.03 5.19
N LEU A 3 -0.59 8.66 5.08
CA LEU A 3 -1.14 7.97 3.91
C LEU A 3 -2.01 8.87 3.04
N GLN A 4 -2.10 10.16 3.33
CA GLN A 4 -2.89 11.10 2.53
C GLN A 4 -2.26 11.24 1.14
N GLY A 5 -3.02 10.94 0.09
CA GLY A 5 -2.53 10.97 -1.30
C GLY A 5 -1.74 9.73 -1.73
N VAL A 6 -1.74 8.65 -0.93
CA VAL A 6 -1.12 7.37 -1.31
C VAL A 6 -2.18 6.45 -1.89
N ASN A 7 -1.93 5.94 -3.09
CA ASN A 7 -2.79 4.96 -3.72
C ASN A 7 -2.52 3.56 -3.14
N ILE A 8 -3.57 2.91 -2.63
CA ILE A 8 -3.52 1.55 -2.12
C ILE A 8 -4.28 0.66 -3.10
N LEU A 9 -3.65 -0.41 -3.55
CA LEU A 9 -4.29 -1.39 -4.40
C LEU A 9 -5.03 -2.42 -3.54
N PHE A 10 -6.32 -2.59 -3.81
CA PHE A 10 -7.16 -3.64 -3.24
C PHE A 10 -7.45 -4.68 -4.34
N PRO A 11 -6.66 -5.75 -4.42
CA PRO A 11 -6.86 -6.77 -5.45
C PRO A 11 -8.11 -7.62 -5.17
N GLY A 12 -8.73 -8.14 -6.23
CA GLY A 12 -9.87 -9.04 -6.15
C GLY A 12 -11.18 -8.35 -5.78
N GLY A 13 -12.11 -9.15 -5.24
CA GLY A 13 -13.42 -8.63 -4.83
C GLY A 13 -13.29 -7.73 -3.61
N THR A 14 -13.62 -6.45 -3.81
CA THR A 14 -13.62 -5.45 -2.75
C THR A 14 -15.06 -4.96 -2.57
N GLN A 15 -15.54 -4.94 -1.34
CA GLN A 15 -16.89 -4.48 -1.02
C GLN A 15 -16.86 -3.04 -0.53
N SER A 16 -17.84 -2.25 -0.95
CA SER A 16 -18.08 -0.93 -0.41
C SER A 16 -18.69 -1.02 1.00
N LEU A 17 -18.37 -0.06 1.85
CA LEU A 17 -18.89 0.06 3.19
C LEU A 17 -19.97 1.13 3.22
N SER A 18 -21.12 0.78 3.77
CA SER A 18 -22.17 1.72 4.14
C SER A 18 -22.39 1.70 5.64
N PHE A 19 -22.82 2.82 6.21
CA PHE A 19 -23.09 2.92 7.64
C PHE A 19 -24.37 3.73 7.89
N ASP A 20 -25.11 3.30 8.89
CA ASP A 20 -26.29 3.96 9.35
C ASP A 20 -25.90 5.18 10.21
N LYS A 21 -26.13 6.37 9.65
CA LYS A 21 -25.80 7.65 10.32
C LYS A 21 -26.64 7.90 11.55
N ASP A 22 -27.91 7.49 11.51
CA ASP A 22 -28.86 7.74 12.60
C ASP A 22 -28.50 6.85 13.81
N LEU A 23 -28.18 5.60 13.54
CA LEU A 23 -27.69 4.68 14.58
C LEU A 23 -26.34 5.13 15.15
N ALA A 24 -25.41 5.55 14.30
CA ALA A 24 -24.11 6.04 14.73
C ALA A 24 -24.25 7.26 15.66
N GLN A 25 -25.13 8.19 15.32
CA GLN A 25 -25.40 9.38 16.15
C GLN A 25 -26.06 9.01 17.47
N LYS A 26 -27.04 8.10 17.46
CA LYS A 26 -27.73 7.61 18.66
C LYS A 26 -26.77 6.95 19.65
N GLU A 27 -25.86 6.11 19.13
CA GLU A 27 -24.90 5.36 19.93
C GLU A 27 -23.60 6.14 20.19
N LYS A 28 -23.53 7.40 19.78
CA LYS A 28 -22.35 8.29 19.91
C LYS A 28 -21.09 7.68 19.29
N ILE A 29 -21.25 7.02 18.14
CA ILE A 29 -20.13 6.43 17.39
C ILE A 29 -19.64 7.45 16.36
N GLN A 30 -18.36 7.77 16.41
CA GLN A 30 -17.71 8.60 15.40
C GLN A 30 -17.17 7.71 14.29
N ILE A 31 -17.67 7.87 13.06
CA ILE A 31 -17.22 7.11 11.91
C ILE A 31 -16.36 8.01 11.03
N ARG A 32 -15.19 7.53 10.68
CA ARG A 32 -14.24 8.24 9.81
C ARG A 32 -13.79 7.33 8.66
N PRO A 33 -13.95 7.74 7.41
CA PRO A 33 -13.42 6.98 6.27
C PRO A 33 -11.89 7.01 6.31
N LEU A 34 -11.26 5.86 6.09
CA LEU A 34 -9.81 5.70 5.99
C LEU A 34 -9.35 5.68 4.54
N THR A 35 -10.08 4.95 3.68
CA THR A 35 -9.81 4.88 2.25
C THR A 35 -11.09 4.93 1.46
N GLN A 36 -11.00 5.57 0.28
CA GLN A 36 -12.09 5.68 -0.68
C GLN A 36 -11.59 5.14 -2.03
N ALA A 37 -12.52 4.62 -2.83
CA ALA A 37 -12.21 4.25 -4.21
C ALA A 37 -11.88 5.50 -5.04
N ALA A 38 -11.06 5.32 -6.08
CA ALA A 38 -10.81 6.38 -7.04
C ALA A 38 -12.10 6.75 -7.79
N GLU A 39 -12.15 7.94 -8.38
CA GLU A 39 -13.36 8.52 -8.96
C GLU A 39 -13.97 7.69 -10.09
N GLU A 40 -13.16 6.88 -10.78
CA GLU A 40 -13.60 6.00 -11.84
C GLU A 40 -14.33 4.73 -11.38
N PHE A 41 -14.35 4.44 -10.06
CA PHE A 41 -14.99 3.23 -9.52
C PHE A 41 -16.31 3.54 -8.83
N TRP A 42 -17.21 2.57 -8.87
CA TRP A 42 -18.50 2.60 -8.17
C TRP A 42 -18.73 1.30 -7.40
N GLY A 43 -19.73 1.28 -6.53
CA GLY A 43 -20.16 0.09 -5.81
C GLY A 43 -21.25 -0.65 -6.57
N GLU A 44 -20.87 -1.68 -7.32
CA GLU A 44 -21.77 -2.54 -8.06
C GLU A 44 -22.61 -3.38 -7.10
N THR A 45 -23.94 -3.32 -7.23
CA THR A 45 -24.88 -4.04 -6.36
C THR A 45 -25.28 -5.41 -6.91
N SER A 46 -25.18 -5.63 -8.21
CA SER A 46 -25.58 -6.87 -8.89
C SER A 46 -24.42 -7.65 -9.47
N TYR A 47 -23.23 -7.55 -8.85
CA TYR A 47 -22.03 -8.22 -9.31
C TYR A 47 -22.17 -9.75 -9.31
N ALA A 48 -22.05 -10.36 -10.49
CA ALA A 48 -21.93 -11.80 -10.66
C ALA A 48 -20.53 -12.15 -11.20
N PRO A 49 -19.74 -13.03 -10.54
CA PRO A 49 -18.35 -13.32 -10.92
C PRO A 49 -18.17 -13.80 -12.37
N ASN A 50 -19.23 -14.30 -12.99
CA ASN A 50 -19.21 -14.84 -14.36
C ASN A 50 -19.69 -13.83 -15.42
N GLN A 51 -20.08 -12.62 -15.04
CA GLN A 51 -20.47 -11.55 -15.94
C GLN A 51 -19.29 -10.61 -16.19
N ALA A 52 -18.29 -11.08 -16.93
CA ALA A 52 -17.14 -10.26 -17.32
C ALA A 52 -17.47 -9.21 -18.41
N GLU A 53 -18.62 -9.33 -19.07
CA GLU A 53 -19.02 -8.43 -20.15
C GLU A 53 -20.12 -7.46 -19.65
N GLY A 54 -19.79 -6.19 -19.62
CA GLY A 54 -20.77 -5.12 -19.60
C GLY A 54 -21.22 -4.62 -18.23
N VAL A 55 -20.40 -4.74 -17.19
CA VAL A 55 -20.67 -4.05 -15.92
C VAL A 55 -20.71 -2.55 -16.21
N ARG A 56 -21.87 -1.94 -16.01
CA ARG A 56 -22.11 -0.50 -16.21
C ARG A 56 -22.69 0.08 -14.93
N TYR A 57 -22.37 1.32 -14.67
CA TYR A 57 -23.01 2.06 -13.60
C TYR A 57 -24.51 2.27 -13.90
N ASP A 58 -25.36 1.78 -13.01
CA ASP A 58 -26.81 1.93 -13.07
C ASP A 58 -27.27 2.94 -12.01
N ASP A 59 -27.63 4.15 -12.49
CA ASP A 59 -28.05 5.24 -11.61
C ASP A 59 -29.29 4.85 -10.77
N GLY A 60 -29.20 5.09 -9.47
CA GLY A 60 -30.26 4.76 -8.51
C GLY A 60 -30.28 3.29 -8.05
N ILE A 61 -29.43 2.40 -8.61
CA ILE A 61 -29.26 1.01 -8.19
C ILE A 61 -27.91 0.85 -7.54
N ASP A 62 -26.86 1.32 -8.21
CA ASP A 62 -25.49 1.22 -7.75
C ASP A 62 -25.08 2.33 -6.80
N HIS A 63 -24.08 2.04 -5.99
CA HIS A 63 -23.50 3.03 -5.09
C HIS A 63 -22.53 3.95 -5.82
N GLY A 64 -22.97 5.19 -6.06
CA GLY A 64 -22.10 6.24 -6.59
C GLY A 64 -21.06 6.74 -5.59
N GLN A 65 -20.18 7.62 -6.06
CA GLN A 65 -19.17 8.25 -5.22
C GLN A 65 -19.76 9.09 -4.07
N PRO A 66 -19.12 9.13 -2.90
CA PRO A 66 -17.84 8.47 -2.52
C PRO A 66 -18.02 7.01 -2.09
N VAL A 67 -17.29 6.09 -2.71
CA VAL A 67 -17.29 4.68 -2.35
C VAL A 67 -16.24 4.43 -1.27
N ILE A 68 -16.67 4.15 -0.06
CA ILE A 68 -15.79 3.92 1.09
C ILE A 68 -15.39 2.46 1.13
N ILE A 69 -14.08 2.18 1.18
CA ILE A 69 -13.52 0.82 1.22
C ILE A 69 -13.06 0.46 2.63
N ALA A 70 -12.53 1.41 3.38
CA ALA A 70 -12.15 1.19 4.77
C ALA A 70 -12.62 2.34 5.65
N ALA A 71 -13.09 2.02 6.83
CA ALA A 71 -13.58 2.99 7.80
C ALA A 71 -13.16 2.61 9.22
N LEU A 72 -13.01 3.64 10.04
CA LEU A 72 -12.75 3.58 11.47
C LEU A 72 -14.01 4.02 12.20
N ALA A 73 -14.40 3.29 13.23
CA ALA A 73 -15.47 3.66 14.14
C ALA A 73 -14.91 3.72 15.58
N ASP A 74 -15.08 4.86 16.21
CA ASP A 74 -14.71 5.10 17.61
C ASP A 74 -15.97 5.35 18.42
N ARG A 75 -16.01 4.77 19.60
CA ARG A 75 -16.99 5.14 20.62
C ARG A 75 -16.23 5.63 21.84
N ASP A 76 -16.48 6.87 22.26
CA ASP A 76 -15.85 7.45 23.43
C ASP A 76 -16.16 6.63 24.70
N GLY A 77 -15.17 6.46 25.53
CA GLY A 77 -15.35 5.82 26.82
C GLY A 77 -16.28 6.62 27.73
N VAL A 78 -17.01 5.94 28.58
CA VAL A 78 -17.81 6.59 29.63
C VAL A 78 -16.91 6.74 30.86
N GLU A 79 -16.58 7.97 31.23
CA GLU A 79 -16.02 8.27 32.57
C GLU A 79 -17.14 8.15 33.59
N ASP A 80 -17.22 6.99 34.23
CA ASP A 80 -17.99 6.80 35.45
C ASP A 80 -16.98 6.65 36.61
N ASP A 81 -17.26 7.28 37.76
CA ASP A 81 -16.44 7.27 38.98
C ASP A 81 -16.08 5.86 39.47
N ARG A 82 -16.73 4.83 38.92
CA ARG A 82 -16.59 3.42 39.34
C ARG A 82 -15.95 2.52 38.29
N VAL A 83 -15.98 2.87 37.02
CA VAL A 83 -15.47 2.02 35.92
C VAL A 83 -14.90 2.92 34.83
N ASN A 84 -13.60 2.84 34.64
CA ASN A 84 -12.94 3.47 33.47
C ASN A 84 -13.18 2.55 32.26
N VAL A 85 -14.23 2.85 31.47
CA VAL A 85 -14.50 2.15 30.21
C VAL A 85 -13.63 2.77 29.15
N GLN A 86 -12.64 2.03 28.70
CA GLN A 86 -11.77 2.45 27.59
C GLN A 86 -12.57 2.67 26.32
N THR A 87 -12.10 3.55 25.47
CA THR A 87 -12.63 3.81 24.13
C THR A 87 -12.74 2.52 23.33
N SER A 88 -13.92 2.23 22.79
CA SER A 88 -14.09 1.11 21.85
C SER A 88 -13.70 1.54 20.47
N ARG A 89 -12.83 0.78 19.82
CA ARG A 89 -12.35 1.09 18.47
C ARG A 89 -12.58 -0.08 17.54
N LEU A 90 -13.06 0.20 16.36
CA LEU A 90 -13.32 -0.78 15.30
C LEU A 90 -12.77 -0.24 13.98
N ILE A 91 -12.08 -1.09 13.25
CA ILE A 91 -11.68 -0.80 11.87
C ILE A 91 -12.28 -1.88 10.98
N VAL A 92 -12.97 -1.46 9.94
CA VAL A 92 -13.56 -2.33 8.94
C VAL A 92 -12.91 -2.06 7.61
N VAL A 93 -12.52 -3.13 6.92
CA VAL A 93 -11.94 -3.06 5.56
C VAL A 93 -12.74 -3.98 4.65
N GLY A 94 -13.21 -3.47 3.53
CA GLY A 94 -14.06 -4.17 2.57
C GLY A 94 -13.34 -5.22 1.71
N SER A 95 -12.09 -5.52 1.99
CA SER A 95 -11.33 -6.58 1.32
C SER A 95 -10.33 -7.20 2.29
N SER A 96 -10.20 -8.52 2.26
CA SER A 96 -9.14 -9.24 2.97
C SER A 96 -7.91 -9.49 2.09
N GLN A 97 -8.07 -9.45 0.77
CA GLN A 97 -7.03 -9.85 -0.17
C GLN A 97 -5.84 -8.90 -0.20
N PHE A 98 -6.05 -7.62 0.16
CA PHE A 98 -4.95 -6.66 0.25
C PHE A 98 -3.90 -7.02 1.32
N ALA A 99 -4.28 -7.86 2.29
CA ALA A 99 -3.41 -8.31 3.39
C ALA A 99 -2.76 -9.68 3.14
N TYR A 100 -3.01 -10.33 2.00
CA TYR A 100 -2.39 -11.61 1.68
C TYR A 100 -0.91 -11.44 1.29
N ASN A 101 -0.06 -12.35 1.75
CA ASN A 101 1.39 -12.31 1.48
C ASN A 101 1.75 -12.20 -0.01
N THR A 102 0.90 -12.73 -0.89
CA THR A 102 1.12 -12.73 -2.35
C THR A 102 0.71 -11.42 -3.02
N SER A 103 -0.15 -10.63 -2.38
CA SER A 103 -0.73 -9.42 -2.97
C SER A 103 -0.49 -8.15 -2.16
N ILE A 104 0.13 -8.27 -0.97
CA ILE A 104 0.36 -7.12 -0.11
C ILE A 104 1.36 -6.15 -0.74
N SER A 105 0.91 -4.93 -0.98
CA SER A 105 1.76 -3.82 -1.40
C SER A 105 2.36 -3.11 -0.18
N GLN A 106 3.45 -2.36 -0.38
CA GLN A 106 4.03 -1.58 0.72
C GLN A 106 3.02 -0.60 1.35
N PRO A 107 2.21 0.17 0.57
CA PRO A 107 1.17 1.02 1.15
C PRO A 107 0.08 0.22 1.88
N GLY A 108 -0.27 -0.98 1.40
CA GLY A 108 -1.23 -1.86 2.06
C GLY A 108 -0.71 -2.36 3.41
N LEU A 109 0.57 -2.71 3.48
CA LEU A 109 1.23 -3.10 4.72
C LEU A 109 1.28 -1.94 5.72
N ASP A 110 1.60 -0.74 5.26
CA ASP A 110 1.65 0.47 6.10
C ASP A 110 0.25 0.81 6.65
N LEU A 111 -0.80 0.64 5.84
CA LEU A 111 -2.19 0.77 6.30
C LEU A 111 -2.50 -0.26 7.38
N LEU A 112 -2.20 -1.53 7.15
CA LEU A 112 -2.47 -2.61 8.09
C LEU A 112 -1.76 -2.39 9.44
N ILE A 113 -0.47 -2.07 9.41
CA ILE A 113 0.31 -1.75 10.60
C ILE A 113 -0.25 -0.52 11.31
N GLY A 114 -0.62 0.51 10.57
CA GLY A 114 -1.25 1.73 11.10
C GLY A 114 -2.56 1.42 11.82
N CYS A 115 -3.41 0.56 11.25
CA CYS A 115 -4.65 0.09 11.84
C CYS A 115 -4.40 -0.67 13.16
N ILE A 116 -3.43 -1.59 13.16
CA ILE A 116 -3.06 -2.35 14.36
C ILE A 116 -2.56 -1.41 15.47
N HIS A 117 -1.65 -0.49 15.16
CA HIS A 117 -1.13 0.46 16.14
C HIS A 117 -2.23 1.35 16.72
N TYR A 118 -3.19 1.73 15.91
CA TYR A 118 -4.34 2.51 16.38
C TYR A 118 -5.23 1.71 17.33
N LEU A 119 -5.51 0.44 17.02
CA LEU A 119 -6.35 -0.44 17.85
C LEU A 119 -5.71 -0.73 19.21
N ILE A 120 -4.39 -0.90 19.28
CA ILE A 120 -3.66 -1.15 20.53
C ILE A 120 -3.23 0.12 21.28
N ASP A 121 -3.79 1.26 20.89
CA ASP A 121 -3.56 2.58 21.52
C ASP A 121 -2.09 3.04 21.54
N GLN A 122 -1.29 2.53 20.63
CA GLN A 122 0.10 2.98 20.45
C GLN A 122 0.20 4.25 19.57
N GLY A 123 -0.83 5.07 19.54
CA GLY A 123 -0.86 6.32 18.77
C GLY A 123 0.32 7.27 19.08
N ASN A 124 0.86 7.21 20.30
CA ASN A 124 2.02 7.98 20.71
C ASN A 124 3.35 7.44 20.16
N LEU A 125 3.42 6.17 19.76
CA LEU A 125 4.61 5.57 19.12
C LEU A 125 4.65 5.80 17.60
N SER A 126 3.57 6.29 17.00
CA SER A 126 3.53 6.62 15.58
C SER A 126 4.45 7.81 15.19
N GLY A 127 5.12 8.42 16.18
CA GLY A 127 6.18 9.42 15.98
C GLY A 127 7.50 8.84 15.45
N ILE A 128 7.77 7.55 15.67
CA ILE A 128 8.95 6.89 15.13
C ILE A 128 8.65 6.52 13.68
N THR A 129 9.11 7.37 12.78
CA THR A 129 9.10 7.09 11.34
C THR A 129 9.87 5.80 11.14
N ALA A 130 9.20 4.72 10.71
CA ALA A 130 9.91 3.63 10.08
C ALA A 130 10.83 4.28 9.04
N LYS A 131 12.14 4.13 9.23
CA LYS A 131 13.15 4.64 8.30
C LYS A 131 12.78 4.02 6.96
N ASN A 132 12.25 4.84 6.06
CA ASN A 132 12.07 4.41 4.68
C ASN A 132 13.47 4.03 4.21
N THR A 133 13.75 2.75 4.22
CA THR A 133 14.84 2.20 3.45
C THR A 133 14.44 2.45 2.00
N VAL A 134 14.82 3.62 1.50
CA VAL A 134 14.80 3.88 0.07
C VAL A 134 15.66 2.76 -0.51
N ARG A 135 15.01 1.74 -1.02
CA ARG A 135 15.70 0.75 -1.85
C ARG A 135 16.10 1.54 -3.09
N PHE A 136 17.34 1.97 -3.12
CA PHE A 136 17.93 2.45 -4.35
C PHE A 136 17.98 1.23 -5.29
N ALA A 137 16.88 1.03 -6.03
CA ALA A 137 16.96 0.21 -7.22
C ALA A 137 17.84 0.99 -8.18
N LEU A 138 19.07 0.54 -8.36
CA LEU A 138 19.91 1.03 -9.44
C LEU A 138 19.17 0.71 -10.74
N GLN A 139 18.51 1.71 -11.31
CA GLN A 139 17.93 1.60 -12.64
C GLN A 139 19.06 1.69 -13.65
N ILE A 140 19.75 0.56 -13.84
CA ILE A 140 20.76 0.43 -14.88
C ILE A 140 20.00 0.21 -16.17
N THR A 141 20.11 1.15 -17.09
CA THR A 141 19.58 1.00 -18.45
C THR A 141 20.35 -0.09 -19.20
N ASP A 142 19.68 -0.84 -20.09
CA ASP A 142 20.31 -1.90 -20.88
C ASP A 142 21.57 -1.42 -21.62
N LEU A 143 21.59 -0.17 -22.03
CA LEU A 143 22.73 0.48 -22.66
C LEU A 143 23.91 0.65 -21.68
N GLN A 144 23.66 0.98 -20.43
CA GLN A 144 24.69 1.08 -19.40
C GLN A 144 25.23 -0.30 -19.01
N LEU A 145 24.36 -1.30 -18.99
CA LEU A 145 24.75 -2.69 -18.72
C LEU A 145 25.67 -3.21 -19.81
N SER A 146 25.35 -2.94 -21.09
CA SER A 146 26.17 -3.34 -22.23
C SER A 146 27.53 -2.63 -22.26
N GLN A 147 27.59 -1.35 -21.92
CA GLN A 147 28.84 -0.60 -21.79
C GLN A 147 29.72 -1.16 -20.67
N LEU A 148 29.13 -1.48 -19.53
CA LEU A 148 29.84 -2.06 -18.40
C LEU A 148 30.38 -3.45 -18.75
N ALA A 149 29.58 -4.27 -19.43
CA ALA A 149 30.02 -5.58 -19.91
C ALA A 149 31.18 -5.46 -20.92
N LEU A 150 31.14 -4.49 -21.83
CA LEU A 150 32.21 -4.25 -22.81
C LEU A 150 33.52 -3.83 -22.13
N VAL A 151 33.45 -2.95 -21.11
CA VAL A 151 34.61 -2.53 -20.34
C VAL A 151 35.24 -3.73 -19.61
N VAL A 152 34.45 -4.57 -18.95
CA VAL A 152 34.95 -5.72 -18.20
C VAL A 152 35.49 -6.81 -19.13
N MET A 153 34.73 -7.15 -20.20
CA MET A 153 35.14 -8.26 -21.10
C MET A 153 36.27 -7.90 -22.07
N VAL A 154 36.38 -6.65 -22.46
CA VAL A 154 37.37 -6.25 -23.48
C VAL A 154 38.54 -5.48 -22.86
N ALA A 155 38.27 -4.45 -22.07
CA ALA A 155 39.33 -3.60 -21.55
C ALA A 155 40.26 -4.31 -20.58
N MET A 156 39.71 -5.14 -19.68
CA MET A 156 40.57 -5.90 -18.72
C MET A 156 41.53 -6.91 -19.43
N PRO A 157 41.06 -7.79 -20.33
CA PRO A 157 41.95 -8.69 -21.04
C PRO A 157 42.95 -7.94 -21.95
N ALA A 158 42.50 -6.84 -22.58
CA ALA A 158 43.36 -6.04 -23.44
C ALA A 158 44.52 -5.39 -22.66
N THR A 159 44.27 -4.86 -21.48
CA THR A 159 45.34 -4.30 -20.61
C THR A 159 46.32 -5.37 -20.15
N ALA A 160 45.83 -6.55 -19.81
CA ALA A 160 46.68 -7.68 -19.42
C ALA A 160 47.58 -8.15 -20.61
N ALA A 161 46.99 -8.25 -21.82
CA ALA A 161 47.72 -8.61 -23.02
C ALA A 161 48.80 -7.56 -23.37
N MET A 162 48.43 -6.27 -23.26
CA MET A 162 49.35 -5.16 -23.54
C MET A 162 50.54 -5.17 -22.57
N LEU A 163 50.32 -5.39 -21.30
CA LEU A 163 51.39 -5.53 -20.29
C LEU A 163 52.25 -6.75 -20.59
N GLY A 164 51.68 -7.88 -20.96
CA GLY A 164 52.41 -9.07 -21.36
C GLY A 164 53.32 -8.81 -22.58
N LEU A 165 52.81 -8.06 -23.56
CA LEU A 165 53.55 -7.71 -24.79
C LEU A 165 54.71 -6.77 -24.50
N ILE A 166 54.53 -5.79 -23.60
CA ILE A 166 55.60 -4.88 -23.15
C ILE A 166 56.70 -5.65 -22.43
N VAL A 167 56.34 -6.57 -21.53
CA VAL A 167 57.32 -7.40 -20.81
C VAL A 167 58.06 -8.33 -21.76
N TRP A 168 57.36 -8.94 -22.72
CA TRP A 168 57.98 -9.80 -23.73
C TRP A 168 58.97 -9.03 -24.61
N TRP A 169 58.58 -7.83 -25.07
CA TRP A 169 59.49 -7.00 -25.89
C TRP A 169 60.74 -6.57 -25.12
N ARG A 170 60.55 -6.12 -23.87
CA ARG A 170 61.67 -5.72 -23.01
C ARG A 170 62.64 -6.87 -22.70
N ARG A 171 62.18 -8.11 -22.72
CA ARG A 171 63.00 -9.30 -22.46
C ARG A 171 63.74 -9.79 -23.68
N ARG A 172 63.35 -9.33 -24.87
CA ARG A 172 63.98 -9.71 -26.16
C ARG A 172 65.03 -8.71 -26.62
N SER A 173 65.14 -7.53 -26.05
CA SER A 173 66.20 -6.55 -26.17
C SER A 173 67.28 -6.79 -25.13
#